data_f07e413a6eb57a6a9ae58c0041461826
#
_entry.id   f07e413a6eb57a6a9ae58c0041461826
#
_cell.length_a   1.000
_cell.length_b   1.000
_cell.length_c   1.000
_cell.angle_alpha   90.00
_cell.angle_beta   90.00
_cell.angle_gamma   90.00
#
_symmetry.space_group_name_H-M   'P 1'
#
loop_
_entity.id
_entity.type
_entity.pdbx_description
1 polymer ?
#
loop_
_entity_poly.entity_id
_entity_poly.type
_entity_poly.pdbx_seq_one_letter_code
_entity_poly.pdbx_strand_id
1 'polypeptide(L)'
;MSFPRFARTSVRVDDSCLFRSLRRVAALSDRVLLNLLQVAVVLAFAPLVSGVLSRLKEMVQSKRGPSILQPYRDLWKLFHKDEIVSEESSWIFRFTPYLVFVTPIFVALLIPVLTSYPLFFAFMGDMLGGGFVLALGGFFATLAAVDSANPYGPIGASRTRMVGFLAEPVFMIVFFTVSFVAGSTIPYIVQQHWASAPDFFTPSHVLLVLAFLMLILAEGGRIPVDNPTGHFELAMIDESKSLEYSGRGFALMKWGGQMKFFVLLCIFLNVLVTPWGLAAEQHWSAVLLAIPLVLLKIFALILVLVVIESSLAKLRLFRIAEFLGAAFITSVAAMIAQVFG
;
A
#
# COMPACT_ATOMS: atom_id res chain seq x y z
N MET A 1 -15.98 -47.61 64.43
CA MET A 1 -16.19 -46.38 63.59
C MET A 1 -14.85 -46.00 63.01
N SER A 2 -14.59 -46.43 61.77
CA SER A 2 -13.35 -46.16 61.04
C SER A 2 -13.59 -45.04 60.03
N PHE A 3 -12.86 -43.92 60.16
CA PHE A 3 -12.90 -42.80 59.23
C PHE A 3 -12.11 -43.13 57.95
N PRO A 4 -12.65 -42.82 56.74
CA PRO A 4 -11.91 -43.02 55.50
C PRO A 4 -10.86 -41.92 55.33
N ARG A 5 -9.60 -42.33 55.02
CA ARG A 5 -8.49 -41.44 54.64
C ARG A 5 -8.79 -40.84 53.27
N PHE A 6 -8.91 -39.49 53.22
CA PHE A 6 -8.91 -38.73 51.98
C PHE A 6 -7.51 -38.87 51.30
N ALA A 7 -7.47 -39.59 50.19
CA ALA A 7 -6.32 -39.59 49.29
C ALA A 7 -6.15 -38.19 48.68
N ARG A 8 -5.04 -37.50 48.99
CA ARG A 8 -4.59 -36.28 48.28
C ARG A 8 -4.15 -36.72 46.88
N THR A 9 -5.01 -36.56 45.88
CA THR A 9 -4.60 -36.60 44.49
C THR A 9 -3.71 -35.37 44.23
N SER A 10 -2.41 -35.59 44.23
CA SER A 10 -1.46 -34.61 43.71
C SER A 10 -1.67 -34.51 42.20
N VAL A 11 -2.34 -33.45 41.76
CA VAL A 11 -2.39 -33.07 40.34
C VAL A 11 -0.95 -32.73 39.95
N ARG A 12 -0.25 -33.69 39.34
CA ARG A 12 0.99 -33.41 38.63
C ARG A 12 0.62 -32.53 37.44
N VAL A 13 0.85 -31.25 37.56
CA VAL A 13 0.84 -30.33 36.42
C VAL A 13 1.93 -30.84 35.48
N ASP A 14 1.51 -31.27 34.30
CA ASP A 14 2.40 -31.82 33.29
C ASP A 14 3.27 -30.64 32.76
N ASP A 15 4.52 -30.58 33.28
CA ASP A 15 5.49 -29.52 32.94
C ASP A 15 5.68 -29.39 31.41
N SER A 16 5.47 -30.50 30.69
CA SER A 16 5.53 -30.52 29.22
C SER A 16 4.37 -29.71 28.58
N CYS A 17 3.20 -29.64 29.21
CA CYS A 17 2.04 -28.89 28.74
C CYS A 17 2.24 -27.39 29.00
N LEU A 18 2.81 -27.05 30.16
CA LEU A 18 3.12 -25.69 30.56
C LEU A 18 4.24 -25.10 29.70
N PHE A 19 5.28 -25.86 29.39
CA PHE A 19 6.34 -25.46 28.45
C PHE A 19 5.84 -25.27 27.01
N ARG A 20 4.91 -26.13 26.55
CA ARG A 20 4.28 -25.95 25.22
C ARG A 20 3.39 -24.70 25.15
N SER A 21 2.63 -24.43 26.21
CA SER A 21 1.79 -23.22 26.27
C SER A 21 2.64 -21.95 26.32
N LEU A 22 3.71 -21.91 27.10
CA LEU A 22 4.64 -20.78 27.16
C LEU A 22 5.35 -20.52 25.82
N ARG A 23 5.80 -21.57 25.13
CA ARG A 23 6.38 -21.44 23.78
C ARG A 23 5.37 -20.93 22.76
N ARG A 24 4.08 -21.33 22.84
CA ARG A 24 3.03 -20.80 21.96
C ARG A 24 2.76 -19.32 22.23
N VAL A 25 2.72 -18.91 23.48
CA VAL A 25 2.54 -17.50 23.87
C VAL A 25 3.73 -16.66 23.40
N ALA A 26 4.97 -17.14 23.59
CA ALA A 26 6.16 -16.46 23.11
C ALA A 26 6.18 -16.34 21.58
N ALA A 27 5.84 -17.39 20.85
CA ALA A 27 5.75 -17.37 19.39
C ALA A 27 4.63 -16.43 18.88
N LEU A 28 3.54 -16.28 19.65
CA LEU A 28 2.46 -15.34 19.32
C LEU A 28 2.89 -13.88 19.54
N SER A 29 3.59 -13.61 20.66
CA SER A 29 4.12 -12.27 20.94
C SER A 29 5.15 -11.83 19.90
N ASP A 30 6.02 -12.75 19.45
CA ASP A 30 6.99 -12.46 18.39
C ASP A 30 6.33 -12.11 17.05
N ARG A 31 5.26 -12.81 16.67
CA ARG A 31 4.51 -12.50 15.45
C ARG A 31 3.81 -11.14 15.51
N VAL A 32 3.23 -10.79 16.65
CA VAL A 32 2.62 -9.46 16.85
C VAL A 32 3.69 -8.36 16.79
N LEU A 33 4.84 -8.59 17.42
CA LEU A 33 5.95 -7.64 17.40
C LEU A 33 6.51 -7.42 15.99
N LEU A 34 6.60 -8.49 15.18
CA LEU A 34 7.00 -8.41 13.77
C LEU A 34 5.97 -7.66 12.92
N ASN A 35 4.67 -7.82 13.19
CA ASN A 35 3.64 -7.01 12.54
C ASN A 35 3.80 -5.51 12.86
N LEU A 36 4.03 -5.19 14.13
CA LEU A 36 4.27 -3.81 14.54
C LEU A 36 5.54 -3.22 13.90
N LEU A 37 6.61 -4.02 13.81
CA LEU A 37 7.83 -3.62 13.11
C LEU A 37 7.56 -3.36 11.62
N GLN A 38 6.77 -4.22 10.95
CA GLN A 38 6.40 -4.05 9.55
C GLN A 38 5.64 -2.74 9.33
N VAL A 39 4.67 -2.42 10.19
CA VAL A 39 3.96 -1.13 10.15
C VAL A 39 4.90 0.03 10.42
N ALA A 40 5.80 -0.08 11.40
CA ALA A 40 6.79 0.94 11.70
C ALA A 40 7.72 1.22 10.51
N VAL A 41 8.13 0.18 9.77
CA VAL A 41 8.90 0.30 8.53
C VAL A 41 8.11 1.06 7.46
N VAL A 42 6.84 0.73 7.25
CA VAL A 42 5.98 1.44 6.29
C VAL A 42 5.84 2.91 6.68
N LEU A 43 5.53 3.20 7.94
CA LEU A 43 5.42 4.57 8.46
C LEU A 43 6.71 5.37 8.27
N ALA A 44 7.85 4.75 8.59
CA ALA A 44 9.14 5.43 8.53
C ALA A 44 9.63 5.62 7.08
N PHE A 45 9.52 4.62 6.22
CA PHE A 45 10.14 4.67 4.89
C PHE A 45 9.22 5.21 3.78
N ALA A 46 7.91 5.30 3.97
CA ALA A 46 7.01 5.87 2.97
C ALA A 46 7.36 7.33 2.60
N PRO A 47 7.63 8.25 3.55
CA PRO A 47 8.07 9.59 3.20
C PRO A 47 9.45 9.61 2.51
N LEU A 48 10.36 8.71 2.90
CA LEU A 48 11.69 8.60 2.31
C LEU A 48 11.59 8.21 0.82
N VAL A 49 10.78 7.21 0.50
CA VAL A 49 10.53 6.76 -0.88
C VAL A 49 9.98 7.90 -1.74
N SER A 50 9.03 8.66 -1.22
CA SER A 50 8.49 9.85 -1.90
C SER A 50 9.56 10.93 -2.11
N GLY A 51 10.44 11.16 -1.12
CA GLY A 51 11.55 12.10 -1.21
C GLY A 51 12.62 11.69 -2.23
N VAL A 52 13.00 10.40 -2.26
CA VAL A 52 13.93 9.84 -3.24
C VAL A 52 13.41 10.00 -4.65
N LEU A 53 12.15 9.63 -4.87
CA LEU A 53 11.51 9.72 -6.19
C LEU A 53 11.45 11.17 -6.69
N SER A 54 11.04 12.11 -5.84
CA SER A 54 10.99 13.53 -6.19
C SER A 54 12.37 14.08 -6.54
N ARG A 55 13.41 13.74 -5.75
CA ARG A 55 14.79 14.16 -6.02
C ARG A 55 15.33 13.60 -7.33
N LEU A 56 15.14 12.30 -7.58
CA LEU A 56 15.64 11.67 -8.81
C LEU A 56 14.94 12.25 -10.05
N LYS A 57 13.65 12.49 -9.98
CA LYS A 57 12.89 13.13 -11.06
C LYS A 57 13.45 14.52 -11.42
N GLU A 58 13.69 15.36 -10.43
CA GLU A 58 14.28 16.70 -10.65
C GLU A 58 15.72 16.62 -11.19
N MET A 59 16.53 15.65 -10.72
CA MET A 59 17.89 15.42 -11.23
C MET A 59 17.89 15.05 -12.71
N VAL A 60 16.97 14.15 -13.14
CA VAL A 60 16.83 13.79 -14.56
C VAL A 60 16.43 14.98 -15.41
N GLN A 61 15.64 15.93 -14.84
CA GLN A 61 15.27 17.19 -15.50
C GLN A 61 16.37 18.27 -15.41
N SER A 62 17.59 17.93 -14.98
CA SER A 62 18.72 18.85 -14.80
C SER A 62 18.45 19.99 -13.82
N LYS A 63 17.53 19.79 -12.89
CA LYS A 63 17.18 20.75 -11.82
C LYS A 63 17.80 20.33 -10.49
N ARG A 64 18.02 21.32 -9.62
CA ARG A 64 18.38 21.04 -8.23
C ARG A 64 17.14 20.58 -7.49
N GLY A 65 16.98 19.25 -7.30
CA GLY A 65 15.87 18.68 -6.59
C GLY A 65 15.89 18.95 -5.07
N PRO A 66 14.75 18.80 -4.39
CA PRO A 66 14.67 18.95 -2.94
C PRO A 66 15.55 17.93 -2.21
N SER A 67 15.79 18.15 -0.92
CA SER A 67 16.48 17.15 -0.11
C SER A 67 15.62 15.89 0.03
N ILE A 68 16.25 14.70 0.10
CA ILE A 68 15.54 13.42 0.30
C ILE A 68 14.68 13.45 1.58
N LEU A 69 15.12 14.18 2.60
CA LEU A 69 14.43 14.32 3.90
C LEU A 69 13.36 15.43 3.90
N GLN A 70 13.11 16.07 2.75
CA GLN A 70 12.12 17.15 2.68
C GLN A 70 10.72 16.71 3.12
N PRO A 71 10.20 15.53 2.72
CA PRO A 71 8.88 15.08 3.17
C PRO A 71 8.75 14.97 4.70
N TYR A 72 9.82 14.57 5.40
CA TYR A 72 9.79 14.52 6.88
C TYR A 72 9.74 15.91 7.49
N ARG A 73 10.50 16.87 6.92
CA ARG A 73 10.48 18.26 7.39
C ARG A 73 9.12 18.90 7.16
N ASP A 74 8.49 18.58 6.02
CA ASP A 74 7.14 19.08 5.70
C ASP A 74 6.10 18.49 6.65
N LEU A 75 6.13 17.19 6.93
CA LEU A 75 5.27 16.55 7.91
C LEU A 75 5.48 17.17 9.30
N TRP A 76 6.74 17.33 9.73
CA TRP A 76 7.07 17.94 11.00
C TRP A 76 6.49 19.35 11.15
N LYS A 77 6.65 20.19 10.12
CA LYS A 77 6.08 21.54 10.09
C LYS A 77 4.56 21.52 10.18
N LEU A 78 3.92 20.64 9.42
CA LEU A 78 2.46 20.53 9.37
C LEU A 78 1.87 20.09 10.71
N PHE A 79 2.52 19.17 11.43
CA PHE A 79 2.08 18.76 12.77
C PHE A 79 2.19 19.86 13.83
N HIS A 80 3.04 20.87 13.60
CA HIS A 80 3.22 22.02 14.52
C HIS A 80 2.41 23.25 14.11
N LYS A 81 1.68 23.18 12.99
CA LYS A 81 0.77 24.25 12.58
C LYS A 81 -0.62 24.03 13.15
N ASP A 82 -1.30 25.14 13.40
CA ASP A 82 -2.71 25.13 13.78
C ASP A 82 -3.58 24.61 12.64
N GLU A 83 -4.64 23.92 12.97
CA GLU A 83 -5.62 23.40 12.04
C GLU A 83 -6.80 24.37 11.98
N ILE A 84 -7.06 24.89 10.79
CA ILE A 84 -8.20 25.75 10.52
C ILE A 84 -9.18 24.92 9.69
N VAL A 85 -10.39 24.77 10.21
CA VAL A 85 -11.48 24.02 9.55
C VAL A 85 -12.62 24.99 9.30
N SER A 86 -13.18 24.98 8.11
CA SER A 86 -14.35 25.79 7.76
C SER A 86 -15.55 25.42 8.64
N GLU A 87 -16.32 26.41 9.08
CA GLU A 87 -17.55 26.20 9.88
C GLU A 87 -18.62 25.46 9.08
N GLU A 88 -18.60 25.55 7.77
CA GLU A 88 -19.56 24.92 6.85
C GLU A 88 -19.25 23.43 6.61
N SER A 89 -18.03 22.95 6.96
CA SER A 89 -17.62 21.55 6.74
C SER A 89 -18.21 20.63 7.79
N SER A 90 -18.67 19.44 7.33
CA SER A 90 -19.30 18.44 8.19
C SER A 90 -18.26 17.60 8.98
N TRP A 91 -18.77 16.65 9.77
CA TRP A 91 -17.94 15.67 10.47
C TRP A 91 -17.11 14.79 9.52
N ILE A 92 -17.55 14.59 8.28
CA ILE A 92 -16.87 13.80 7.24
C ILE A 92 -15.50 14.41 6.96
N PHE A 93 -15.44 15.73 6.77
CA PHE A 93 -14.19 16.45 6.54
C PHE A 93 -13.18 16.23 7.68
N ARG A 94 -13.64 16.30 8.94
CA ARG A 94 -12.78 16.11 10.13
C ARG A 94 -12.30 14.67 10.31
N PHE A 95 -13.13 13.68 9.94
CA PHE A 95 -12.83 12.26 10.12
C PHE A 95 -11.93 11.69 9.02
N THR A 96 -12.05 12.18 7.80
CA THR A 96 -11.37 11.66 6.61
C THR A 96 -9.85 11.57 6.73
N PRO A 97 -9.10 12.54 7.28
CA PRO A 97 -7.65 12.44 7.42
C PRO A 97 -7.20 11.21 8.23
N TYR A 98 -7.92 10.89 9.28
CA TYR A 98 -7.63 9.70 10.11
C TYR A 98 -7.88 8.41 9.33
N LEU A 99 -8.96 8.36 8.56
CA LEU A 99 -9.29 7.19 7.76
C LEU A 99 -8.28 6.98 6.63
N VAL A 100 -7.90 8.02 5.91
CA VAL A 100 -6.87 7.97 4.86
C VAL A 100 -5.52 7.53 5.42
N PHE A 101 -5.21 7.91 6.66
CA PHE A 101 -3.99 7.49 7.34
C PHE A 101 -4.04 6.03 7.79
N VAL A 102 -5.17 5.55 8.30
CA VAL A 102 -5.32 4.20 8.88
C VAL A 102 -5.45 3.12 7.79
N THR A 103 -6.10 3.42 6.65
CA THR A 103 -6.31 2.41 5.60
C THR A 103 -5.03 1.76 5.07
N PRO A 104 -3.95 2.48 4.72
CA PRO A 104 -2.72 1.84 4.27
C PRO A 104 -1.98 1.10 5.40
N ILE A 105 -2.12 1.52 6.66
CA ILE A 105 -1.59 0.79 7.81
C ILE A 105 -2.27 -0.56 7.93
N PHE A 106 -3.60 -0.58 7.82
CA PHE A 106 -4.37 -1.83 7.87
C PHE A 106 -3.94 -2.78 6.75
N VAL A 107 -3.81 -2.29 5.52
CA VAL A 107 -3.36 -3.13 4.40
C VAL A 107 -1.92 -3.60 4.59
N ALA A 108 -1.04 -2.77 5.16
CA ALA A 108 0.34 -3.16 5.48
C ALA A 108 0.42 -4.31 6.50
N LEU A 109 -0.58 -4.50 7.36
CA LEU A 109 -0.68 -5.66 8.25
C LEU A 109 -1.03 -6.97 7.51
N LEU A 110 -1.70 -6.86 6.37
CA LEU A 110 -2.22 -8.01 5.61
C LEU A 110 -1.25 -8.53 4.56
N ILE A 111 -0.38 -7.67 4.01
CA ILE A 111 0.51 -7.99 2.88
C ILE A 111 1.92 -8.40 3.34
N PRO A 112 2.66 -9.18 2.53
CA PRO A 112 4.07 -9.51 2.79
C PRO A 112 4.98 -8.32 2.46
N VAL A 113 5.30 -7.48 3.45
CA VAL A 113 6.26 -6.38 3.28
C VAL A 113 7.68 -6.85 3.58
N LEU A 114 7.92 -7.51 4.71
CA LEU A 114 9.24 -7.95 5.17
C LEU A 114 9.38 -9.47 5.24
N THR A 115 8.29 -10.20 5.51
CA THR A 115 8.30 -11.64 5.76
C THR A 115 7.56 -12.40 4.68
N SER A 116 8.04 -13.60 4.32
CA SER A 116 7.36 -14.52 3.41
C SER A 116 6.45 -15.52 4.12
N TYR A 117 6.50 -15.59 5.45
CA TYR A 117 5.61 -16.41 6.26
C TYR A 117 4.47 -15.55 6.84
N PRO A 118 3.27 -16.15 7.04
CA PRO A 118 2.10 -15.41 7.52
C PRO A 118 2.29 -14.92 8.96
N LEU A 119 2.11 -13.62 9.17
CA LEU A 119 2.11 -12.98 10.47
C LEU A 119 0.75 -13.13 11.16
N PHE A 120 0.57 -12.52 12.35
CA PHE A 120 -0.61 -12.70 13.18
C PHE A 120 -1.92 -12.31 12.46
N PHE A 121 -1.95 -11.19 11.73
CA PHE A 121 -3.14 -10.71 11.02
C PHE A 121 -3.28 -11.27 9.60
N ALA A 122 -2.32 -12.06 9.12
CA ALA A 122 -2.33 -12.56 7.74
C ALA A 122 -3.52 -13.48 7.42
N PHE A 123 -4.13 -14.12 8.41
CA PHE A 123 -5.33 -14.95 8.21
C PHE A 123 -6.58 -14.14 7.84
N MET A 124 -6.59 -12.84 8.16
CA MET A 124 -7.63 -11.91 7.73
C MET A 124 -7.29 -11.30 6.34
N GLY A 125 -6.07 -11.57 5.84
CA GLY A 125 -5.55 -10.99 4.62
C GLY A 125 -6.18 -11.60 3.39
N ASP A 126 -7.05 -10.84 2.75
CA ASP A 126 -7.55 -11.07 1.41
C ASP A 126 -7.03 -9.95 0.51
N MET A 127 -6.43 -10.30 -0.63
CA MET A 127 -5.92 -9.30 -1.59
C MET A 127 -7.04 -8.41 -2.10
N LEU A 128 -8.21 -8.98 -2.39
CA LEU A 128 -9.38 -8.22 -2.84
C LEU A 128 -9.89 -7.29 -1.73
N GLY A 129 -10.01 -7.82 -0.51
CA GLY A 129 -10.41 -7.03 0.66
C GLY A 129 -9.45 -5.89 0.95
N GLY A 130 -8.13 -6.12 0.84
CA GLY A 130 -7.10 -5.08 0.96
C GLY A 130 -7.26 -3.98 -0.08
N GLY A 131 -7.59 -4.33 -1.32
CA GLY A 131 -7.90 -3.39 -2.39
C GLY A 131 -9.09 -2.51 -2.07
N PHE A 132 -10.19 -3.09 -1.59
CA PHE A 132 -11.38 -2.33 -1.16
C PHE A 132 -11.08 -1.38 0.01
N VAL A 133 -10.24 -1.79 0.96
CA VAL A 133 -9.85 -0.92 2.07
C VAL A 133 -9.05 0.30 1.56
N LEU A 134 -8.15 0.13 0.59
CA LEU A 134 -7.45 1.26 -0.04
C LEU A 134 -8.40 2.17 -0.83
N ALA A 135 -9.36 1.59 -1.54
CA ALA A 135 -10.39 2.33 -2.26
C ALA A 135 -11.30 3.12 -1.31
N LEU A 136 -11.62 2.57 -0.12
CA LEU A 136 -12.39 3.23 0.92
C LEU A 136 -11.73 4.55 1.36
N GLY A 137 -10.41 4.55 1.59
CA GLY A 137 -9.66 5.78 1.92
C GLY A 137 -9.78 6.84 0.82
N GLY A 138 -9.66 6.43 -0.45
CA GLY A 138 -9.85 7.30 -1.61
C GLY A 138 -11.27 7.85 -1.73
N PHE A 139 -12.27 7.00 -1.46
CA PHE A 139 -13.69 7.39 -1.46
C PHE A 139 -13.97 8.49 -0.44
N PHE A 140 -13.57 8.30 0.81
CA PHE A 140 -13.76 9.32 1.84
C PHE A 140 -12.98 10.61 1.55
N ALA A 141 -11.78 10.51 0.99
CA ALA A 141 -11.03 11.70 0.58
C ALA A 141 -11.77 12.52 -0.48
N THR A 142 -12.43 11.87 -1.45
CA THR A 142 -13.24 12.57 -2.45
C THR A 142 -14.55 13.11 -1.86
N LEU A 143 -15.18 12.39 -0.93
CA LEU A 143 -16.38 12.83 -0.24
C LEU A 143 -16.10 14.08 0.60
N ALA A 144 -15.00 14.10 1.33
CA ALA A 144 -14.58 15.26 2.11
C ALA A 144 -14.21 16.47 1.24
N ALA A 145 -13.65 16.25 0.05
CA ALA A 145 -13.39 17.34 -0.90
C ALA A 145 -14.68 17.97 -1.44
N VAL A 146 -15.76 17.20 -1.56
CA VAL A 146 -17.09 17.73 -1.93
C VAL A 146 -17.74 18.47 -0.75
N ASP A 147 -17.49 17.98 0.49
CA ASP A 147 -18.00 18.57 1.73
C ASP A 147 -17.27 19.89 2.10
N SER A 148 -16.14 20.18 1.47
CA SER A 148 -15.42 21.42 1.68
C SER A 148 -16.12 22.60 0.98
N ALA A 149 -16.15 23.75 1.62
CA ALA A 149 -16.77 24.98 1.06
C ALA A 149 -15.99 25.60 -0.13
N ASN A 150 -14.93 24.93 -0.63
CA ASN A 150 -14.08 25.39 -1.71
C ASN A 150 -14.60 24.92 -3.08
N PRO A 151 -14.75 25.80 -4.08
CA PRO A 151 -15.21 25.41 -5.42
C PRO A 151 -14.25 24.47 -6.16
N TYR A 152 -12.96 24.44 -5.82
CA TYR A 152 -11.96 23.55 -6.43
C TYR A 152 -12.03 22.12 -5.91
N GLY A 153 -12.48 21.91 -4.67
CA GLY A 153 -12.64 20.60 -4.06
C GLY A 153 -13.53 19.66 -4.87
N PRO A 154 -14.80 20.03 -5.17
CA PRO A 154 -15.71 19.21 -5.99
C PRO A 154 -15.19 18.94 -7.41
N ILE A 155 -14.50 19.92 -8.04
CA ILE A 155 -13.89 19.73 -9.36
C ILE A 155 -12.79 18.66 -9.31
N GLY A 156 -11.93 18.72 -8.31
CA GLY A 156 -10.91 17.71 -8.10
C GLY A 156 -11.47 16.34 -7.72
N ALA A 157 -12.46 16.32 -6.85
CA ALA A 157 -13.16 15.12 -6.45
C ALA A 157 -13.79 14.37 -7.64
N SER A 158 -14.47 15.08 -8.54
CA SER A 158 -15.07 14.47 -9.73
C SER A 158 -14.04 13.83 -10.66
N ARG A 159 -12.87 14.47 -10.83
CA ARG A 159 -11.75 13.93 -11.63
C ARG A 159 -11.10 12.73 -10.97
N THR A 160 -10.83 12.80 -9.67
CA THR A 160 -10.26 11.68 -8.91
C THR A 160 -11.21 10.48 -8.91
N ARG A 161 -12.53 10.72 -8.80
CA ARG A 161 -13.54 9.65 -8.90
C ARG A 161 -13.59 9.03 -10.29
N MET A 162 -13.45 9.79 -11.35
CA MET A 162 -13.36 9.26 -12.71
C MET A 162 -12.15 8.33 -12.86
N VAL A 163 -10.98 8.73 -12.37
CA VAL A 163 -9.78 7.88 -12.39
C VAL A 163 -9.98 6.63 -11.53
N GLY A 164 -10.47 6.76 -10.29
CA GLY A 164 -10.73 5.64 -9.40
C GLY A 164 -11.73 4.65 -9.96
N PHE A 165 -12.85 5.12 -10.53
CA PHE A 165 -13.85 4.26 -11.15
C PHE A 165 -13.30 3.40 -12.29
N LEU A 166 -12.32 3.91 -13.03
CA LEU A 166 -11.65 3.15 -14.09
C LEU A 166 -10.51 2.27 -13.56
N ALA A 167 -9.85 2.67 -12.48
CA ALA A 167 -8.73 1.93 -11.87
C ALA A 167 -9.21 0.73 -11.03
N GLU A 168 -10.34 0.88 -10.30
CA GLU A 168 -10.89 -0.17 -9.43
C GLU A 168 -11.14 -1.51 -10.16
N PRO A 169 -11.76 -1.57 -11.35
CA PRO A 169 -11.94 -2.81 -12.11
C PRO A 169 -10.61 -3.46 -12.52
N VAL A 170 -9.61 -2.67 -12.91
CA VAL A 170 -8.26 -3.19 -13.23
C VAL A 170 -7.66 -3.86 -12.01
N PHE A 171 -7.74 -3.21 -10.87
CA PHE A 171 -7.26 -3.72 -9.58
C PHE A 171 -7.89 -5.07 -9.23
N MET A 172 -9.23 -5.15 -9.39
CA MET A 172 -9.98 -6.38 -9.15
C MET A 172 -9.57 -7.52 -10.06
N ILE A 173 -9.46 -7.29 -11.37
CA ILE A 173 -9.10 -8.33 -12.34
C ILE A 173 -7.67 -8.81 -12.08
N VAL A 174 -6.72 -7.92 -11.84
CA VAL A 174 -5.33 -8.30 -11.54
C VAL A 174 -5.28 -9.18 -10.30
N PHE A 175 -5.92 -8.77 -9.20
CA PHE A 175 -5.90 -9.56 -7.97
C PHE A 175 -6.67 -10.87 -8.09
N PHE A 176 -7.79 -10.87 -8.80
CA PHE A 176 -8.53 -12.09 -9.08
C PHE A 176 -7.69 -13.08 -9.88
N THR A 177 -7.02 -12.63 -10.95
CA THR A 177 -6.17 -13.49 -11.78
C THR A 177 -4.99 -14.05 -10.98
N VAL A 178 -4.32 -13.21 -10.19
CA VAL A 178 -3.21 -13.64 -9.33
C VAL A 178 -3.67 -14.67 -8.30
N SER A 179 -4.84 -14.44 -7.69
CA SER A 179 -5.43 -15.37 -6.71
C SER A 179 -5.89 -16.68 -7.36
N PHE A 180 -6.39 -16.61 -8.58
CA PHE A 180 -6.81 -17.79 -9.37
C PHE A 180 -5.62 -18.70 -9.66
N VAL A 181 -4.49 -18.13 -10.09
CA VAL A 181 -3.25 -18.88 -10.37
C VAL A 181 -2.69 -19.54 -9.12
N ALA A 182 -2.66 -18.81 -8.01
CA ALA A 182 -2.12 -19.30 -6.74
C ALA A 182 -3.10 -20.22 -5.97
N GLY A 183 -4.37 -20.31 -6.41
CA GLY A 183 -5.41 -21.06 -5.70
C GLY A 183 -5.77 -20.50 -4.33
N SER A 184 -5.38 -19.26 -4.03
CA SER A 184 -5.62 -18.59 -2.74
C SER A 184 -5.67 -17.08 -2.90
N THR A 185 -6.53 -16.42 -2.11
CA THR A 185 -6.62 -14.95 -2.04
C THR A 185 -5.68 -14.34 -1.00
N ILE A 186 -5.02 -15.18 -0.18
CA ILE A 186 -4.13 -14.73 0.89
C ILE A 186 -2.78 -14.29 0.30
N PRO A 187 -2.35 -13.02 0.48
CA PRO A 187 -1.16 -12.47 -0.15
C PRO A 187 0.13 -13.25 0.10
N TYR A 188 0.30 -13.80 1.30
CA TYR A 188 1.46 -14.61 1.67
C TYR A 188 1.52 -15.94 0.92
N ILE A 189 0.37 -16.60 0.72
CA ILE A 189 0.30 -17.86 -0.04
C ILE A 189 0.58 -17.58 -1.52
N VAL A 190 0.01 -16.51 -2.04
CA VAL A 190 0.26 -16.05 -3.41
C VAL A 190 1.75 -15.79 -3.63
N GLN A 191 2.38 -15.05 -2.71
CA GLN A 191 3.82 -14.74 -2.77
C GLN A 191 4.68 -16.02 -2.74
N GLN A 192 4.36 -16.98 -1.87
CA GLN A 192 5.08 -18.27 -1.79
C GLN A 192 4.89 -19.10 -3.05
N HIS A 193 3.70 -19.10 -3.63
CA HIS A 193 3.43 -19.78 -4.90
C HIS A 193 4.34 -19.23 -6.00
N TRP A 194 4.38 -17.91 -6.19
CA TRP A 194 5.23 -17.27 -7.20
C TRP A 194 6.73 -17.43 -6.90
N ALA A 195 7.13 -17.45 -5.64
CA ALA A 195 8.54 -17.66 -5.26
C ALA A 195 9.04 -19.07 -5.61
N SER A 196 8.16 -20.06 -5.65
CA SER A 196 8.46 -21.46 -5.96
C SER A 196 8.10 -21.90 -7.37
N ALA A 197 7.40 -21.07 -8.15
CA ALA A 197 6.96 -21.42 -9.50
C ALA A 197 8.14 -21.58 -10.46
N PRO A 198 8.26 -22.73 -11.19
CA PRO A 198 9.31 -22.94 -12.18
C PRO A 198 9.15 -22.03 -13.41
N ASP A 199 7.91 -21.71 -13.78
CA ASP A 199 7.55 -20.93 -14.97
C ASP A 199 7.06 -19.53 -14.57
N PHE A 200 7.95 -18.77 -13.92
CA PHE A 200 7.62 -17.42 -13.46
C PHE A 200 7.31 -16.44 -14.60
N PHE A 201 8.01 -16.57 -15.74
CA PHE A 201 7.87 -15.66 -16.90
C PHE A 201 6.89 -16.19 -17.95
N THR A 202 5.64 -16.47 -17.57
CA THR A 202 4.57 -16.73 -18.52
C THR A 202 4.10 -15.44 -19.22
N PRO A 203 3.60 -15.49 -20.46
CA PRO A 203 3.03 -14.31 -21.11
C PRO A 203 1.91 -13.65 -20.31
N SER A 204 1.07 -14.45 -19.64
CA SER A 204 0.03 -13.94 -18.74
C SER A 204 0.59 -13.16 -17.57
N HIS A 205 1.69 -13.64 -16.96
CA HIS A 205 2.35 -12.95 -15.86
C HIS A 205 2.93 -11.59 -16.28
N VAL A 206 3.57 -11.52 -17.45
CA VAL A 206 4.11 -10.27 -18.00
C VAL A 206 3.00 -9.24 -18.23
N LEU A 207 1.85 -9.68 -18.78
CA LEU A 207 0.68 -8.81 -18.97
C LEU A 207 0.12 -8.31 -17.63
N LEU A 208 0.07 -9.16 -16.59
CA LEU A 208 -0.34 -8.76 -15.23
C LEU A 208 0.59 -7.70 -14.65
N VAL A 209 1.89 -7.91 -14.76
CA VAL A 209 2.90 -6.95 -14.27
C VAL A 209 2.74 -5.60 -14.98
N LEU A 210 2.51 -5.61 -16.32
CA LEU A 210 2.30 -4.39 -17.09
C LEU A 210 1.00 -3.68 -16.67
N ALA A 211 -0.11 -4.41 -16.55
CA ALA A 211 -1.40 -3.84 -16.10
C ALA A 211 -1.30 -3.21 -14.72
N PHE A 212 -0.64 -3.89 -13.77
CA PHE A 212 -0.47 -3.36 -12.42
C PHE A 212 0.49 -2.18 -12.36
N LEU A 213 1.53 -2.14 -13.20
CA LEU A 213 2.41 -0.98 -13.32
C LEU A 213 1.65 0.27 -13.80
N MET A 214 0.77 0.10 -14.81
CA MET A 214 -0.10 1.18 -15.27
C MET A 214 -1.05 1.65 -14.15
N LEU A 215 -1.56 0.72 -13.35
CA LEU A 215 -2.40 1.01 -12.20
C LEU A 215 -1.65 1.79 -11.11
N ILE A 216 -0.40 1.44 -10.80
CA ILE A 216 0.45 2.17 -9.84
C ILE A 216 0.64 3.63 -10.27
N LEU A 217 0.87 3.88 -11.56
CA LEU A 217 0.99 5.24 -12.08
C LEU A 217 -0.30 6.04 -11.90
N ALA A 218 -1.46 5.41 -12.10
CA ALA A 218 -2.76 6.04 -11.93
C ALA A 218 -3.09 6.31 -10.46
N GLU A 219 -3.01 5.30 -9.61
CA GLU A 219 -3.33 5.36 -8.18
C GLU A 219 -2.31 6.16 -7.37
N GLY A 220 -1.07 6.23 -7.85
CA GLY A 220 -0.01 7.05 -7.26
C GLY A 220 -0.07 8.53 -7.67
N GLY A 221 -1.03 8.94 -8.51
CA GLY A 221 -1.13 10.31 -9.02
C GLY A 221 0.13 10.73 -9.78
N ARG A 222 0.70 9.83 -10.60
CA ARG A 222 1.96 10.02 -11.30
C ARG A 222 1.75 10.28 -12.80
N ILE A 223 2.76 10.85 -13.47
CA ILE A 223 2.76 10.97 -14.92
C ILE A 223 2.71 9.57 -15.53
N PRO A 224 1.82 9.28 -16.48
CA PRO A 224 1.11 10.22 -17.35
C PRO A 224 -0.28 10.70 -16.85
N VAL A 225 -0.78 10.21 -15.71
CA VAL A 225 -2.15 10.48 -15.24
C VAL A 225 -2.24 11.85 -14.56
N ASP A 226 -1.38 12.12 -13.59
CA ASP A 226 -1.32 13.42 -12.91
C ASP A 226 0.11 13.91 -12.74
N ASN A 227 0.27 15.18 -12.40
CA ASN A 227 1.56 15.76 -12.08
C ASN A 227 1.54 16.31 -10.66
N PRO A 228 2.18 15.60 -9.69
CA PRO A 228 2.18 16.03 -8.28
C PRO A 228 2.93 17.34 -8.03
N THR A 229 3.69 17.85 -9.00
CA THR A 229 4.39 19.15 -8.92
C THR A 229 3.65 20.27 -9.65
N GLY A 230 2.45 20.01 -10.16
CA GLY A 230 1.61 21.02 -10.81
C GLY A 230 1.05 21.99 -9.77
N HIS A 231 1.15 23.30 -10.03
CA HIS A 231 0.64 24.33 -9.12
C HIS A 231 -0.67 24.97 -9.62
N PHE A 232 -1.26 24.42 -10.67
CA PHE A 232 -2.52 24.94 -11.20
C PHE A 232 -3.70 24.15 -10.63
N GLU A 233 -4.51 24.78 -9.80
CA GLU A 233 -5.66 24.18 -9.12
C GLU A 233 -6.64 23.52 -10.10
N LEU A 234 -6.87 24.17 -11.26
CA LEU A 234 -7.73 23.65 -12.32
C LEU A 234 -7.13 22.45 -13.07
N ALA A 235 -5.83 22.20 -12.96
CA ALA A 235 -5.14 21.09 -13.63
C ALA A 235 -4.83 19.91 -12.69
N MET A 236 -4.94 20.09 -11.37
CA MET A 236 -4.74 19.06 -10.38
C MET A 236 -5.86 18.02 -10.40
N ILE A 237 -5.51 16.78 -10.14
CA ILE A 237 -6.46 15.67 -9.97
C ILE A 237 -6.44 15.23 -8.52
N ASP A 238 -5.33 14.66 -8.08
CA ASP A 238 -5.25 14.03 -6.75
C ASP A 238 -5.01 15.05 -5.63
N GLU A 239 -4.19 16.06 -5.83
CA GLU A 239 -3.88 17.07 -4.80
C GLU A 239 -5.03 18.07 -4.55
N SER A 240 -5.93 18.27 -5.52
CA SER A 240 -7.03 19.23 -5.35
C SER A 240 -8.03 18.83 -4.25
N LYS A 241 -8.16 17.55 -3.91
CA LYS A 241 -9.00 17.07 -2.81
C LYS A 241 -8.49 17.47 -1.43
N SER A 242 -7.23 17.87 -1.32
CA SER A 242 -6.58 18.21 -0.04
C SER A 242 -6.34 19.71 0.14
N LEU A 243 -6.79 20.56 -0.78
CA LEU A 243 -6.52 22.03 -0.76
C LEU A 243 -7.05 22.72 0.48
N GLU A 244 -8.20 22.30 1.01
CA GLU A 244 -8.81 22.91 2.21
C GLU A 244 -8.20 22.40 3.51
N TYR A 245 -7.47 21.30 3.47
CA TYR A 245 -6.86 20.79 4.67
C TYR A 245 -5.65 21.62 5.09
N SER A 246 -5.54 21.90 6.38
CA SER A 246 -4.44 22.62 7.00
C SER A 246 -3.86 21.84 8.18
N GLY A 247 -2.73 22.26 8.70
CA GLY A 247 -2.13 21.73 9.91
C GLY A 247 -2.06 20.20 9.97
N ARG A 248 -2.57 19.61 11.05
CA ARG A 248 -2.51 18.18 11.34
C ARG A 248 -3.32 17.34 10.35
N GLY A 249 -4.50 17.81 9.94
CA GLY A 249 -5.35 17.13 8.95
C GLY A 249 -4.64 16.94 7.63
N PHE A 250 -3.99 18.00 7.12
CA PHE A 250 -3.19 17.92 5.90
C PHE A 250 -1.97 17.00 6.03
N ALA A 251 -1.30 17.02 7.21
CA ALA A 251 -0.18 16.12 7.46
C ALA A 251 -0.58 14.64 7.37
N LEU A 252 -1.73 14.27 7.97
CA LEU A 252 -2.26 12.89 7.92
C LEU A 252 -2.66 12.48 6.50
N MET A 253 -3.32 13.36 5.74
CA MET A 253 -3.68 13.13 4.34
C MET A 253 -2.44 12.86 3.48
N LYS A 254 -1.42 13.72 3.61
CA LYS A 254 -0.16 13.60 2.85
C LYS A 254 0.62 12.34 3.23
N TRP A 255 0.73 12.06 4.53
CA TRP A 255 1.42 10.86 5.01
C TRP A 255 0.67 9.58 4.61
N GLY A 256 -0.67 9.56 4.73
CA GLY A 256 -1.52 8.46 4.26
C GLY A 256 -1.35 8.16 2.77
N GLY A 257 -1.32 9.21 1.92
CA GLY A 257 -1.06 9.07 0.49
C GLY A 257 0.33 8.47 0.19
N GLN A 258 1.38 8.89 0.91
CA GLN A 258 2.73 8.33 0.79
C GLN A 258 2.77 6.85 1.22
N MET A 259 2.07 6.49 2.31
CA MET A 259 1.96 5.10 2.76
C MET A 259 1.19 4.24 1.76
N LYS A 260 0.07 4.74 1.22
CA LYS A 260 -0.69 4.04 0.16
C LYS A 260 0.21 3.72 -1.02
N PHE A 261 0.98 4.69 -1.48
CA PHE A 261 1.92 4.49 -2.59
C PHE A 261 3.00 3.45 -2.24
N PHE A 262 3.62 3.53 -1.06
CA PHE A 262 4.61 2.57 -0.59
C PHE A 262 4.03 1.14 -0.53
N VAL A 263 2.82 0.97 0.00
CA VAL A 263 2.13 -0.32 0.09
C VAL A 263 1.86 -0.91 -1.31
N LEU A 264 1.43 -0.08 -2.26
CA LEU A 264 1.24 -0.51 -3.66
C LEU A 264 2.56 -0.97 -4.31
N LEU A 265 3.67 -0.26 -4.05
CA LEU A 265 5.00 -0.69 -4.51
C LEU A 265 5.42 -2.03 -3.88
N CYS A 266 5.12 -2.23 -2.58
CA CYS A 266 5.40 -3.49 -1.91
C CYS A 266 4.59 -4.65 -2.49
N ILE A 267 3.29 -4.46 -2.74
CA ILE A 267 2.46 -5.47 -3.38
C ILE A 267 3.03 -5.83 -4.77
N PHE A 268 3.33 -4.82 -5.57
CA PHE A 268 3.88 -5.02 -6.91
C PHE A 268 5.19 -5.81 -6.89
N LEU A 269 6.13 -5.40 -6.04
CA LEU A 269 7.45 -6.03 -5.98
C LEU A 269 7.40 -7.40 -5.32
N ASN A 270 6.82 -7.50 -4.14
CA ASN A 270 6.93 -8.71 -3.33
C ASN A 270 5.94 -9.81 -3.75
N VAL A 271 4.85 -9.46 -4.43
CA VAL A 271 3.86 -10.45 -4.88
C VAL A 271 4.03 -10.77 -6.36
N LEU A 272 4.29 -9.76 -7.23
CA LEU A 272 4.28 -9.95 -8.67
C LEU A 272 5.68 -10.02 -9.30
N VAL A 273 6.59 -9.07 -9.00
CA VAL A 273 7.84 -8.93 -9.77
C VAL A 273 9.01 -9.69 -9.17
N THR A 274 9.20 -9.59 -7.84
CA THR A 274 10.36 -10.18 -7.16
C THR A 274 9.93 -10.79 -5.83
N PRO A 275 9.25 -11.95 -5.84
CA PRO A 275 8.74 -12.59 -4.61
C PRO A 275 9.85 -13.10 -3.67
N TRP A 276 11.10 -13.06 -4.10
CA TRP A 276 12.28 -13.50 -3.34
C TRP A 276 12.84 -12.39 -2.45
N GLY A 277 13.72 -12.76 -1.49
CA GLY A 277 14.46 -11.80 -0.65
C GLY A 277 13.66 -11.26 0.53
N LEU A 278 12.54 -11.89 0.88
CA LEU A 278 11.82 -11.68 2.13
C LEU A 278 12.35 -12.65 3.20
N ALA A 279 12.17 -12.32 4.48
CA ALA A 279 12.56 -13.20 5.57
C ALA A 279 11.72 -14.49 5.55
N ALA A 280 12.35 -15.62 5.26
CA ALA A 280 11.71 -16.94 5.24
C ALA A 280 11.66 -17.59 6.64
N GLU A 281 12.60 -17.22 7.50
CA GLU A 281 12.73 -17.78 8.85
C GLU A 281 12.26 -16.78 9.91
N GLN A 282 11.73 -17.29 11.03
CA GLN A 282 11.28 -16.47 12.16
C GLN A 282 12.46 -16.03 13.05
N HIS A 283 13.57 -15.59 12.42
CA HIS A 283 14.72 -15.05 13.11
C HIS A 283 14.83 -13.55 12.90
N TRP A 284 15.10 -12.81 13.97
CA TRP A 284 15.26 -11.37 13.91
C TRP A 284 16.36 -10.90 12.94
N SER A 285 17.43 -11.66 12.81
CA SER A 285 18.51 -11.37 11.85
C SER A 285 18.03 -11.42 10.39
N ALA A 286 17.17 -12.40 10.05
CA ALA A 286 16.60 -12.52 8.71
C ALA A 286 15.67 -11.34 8.39
N VAL A 287 14.85 -10.91 9.36
CA VAL A 287 13.94 -9.77 9.20
C VAL A 287 14.71 -8.46 9.06
N LEU A 288 15.77 -8.25 9.87
CA LEU A 288 16.62 -7.06 9.76
C LEU A 288 17.35 -7.00 8.41
N LEU A 289 17.76 -8.15 7.86
CA LEU A 289 18.37 -8.23 6.53
C LEU A 289 17.34 -7.99 5.41
N ALA A 290 16.07 -8.35 5.62
CA ALA A 290 15.01 -8.10 4.63
C ALA A 290 14.73 -6.61 4.42
N ILE A 291 14.89 -5.76 5.44
CA ILE A 291 14.66 -4.31 5.33
C ILE A 291 15.50 -3.67 4.21
N PRO A 292 16.85 -3.75 4.21
CA PRO A 292 17.65 -3.14 3.14
C PRO A 292 17.38 -3.81 1.78
N LEU A 293 17.06 -5.11 1.72
CA LEU A 293 16.73 -5.78 0.47
C LEU A 293 15.44 -5.25 -0.14
N VAL A 294 14.38 -5.08 0.66
CA VAL A 294 13.11 -4.50 0.20
C VAL A 294 13.31 -3.05 -0.24
N LEU A 295 14.09 -2.26 0.51
CA LEU A 295 14.41 -0.88 0.12
C LEU A 295 15.21 -0.82 -1.19
N LEU A 296 16.15 -1.73 -1.41
CA LEU A 296 16.91 -1.84 -2.66
C LEU A 296 15.97 -2.16 -3.85
N LYS A 297 15.04 -3.10 -3.69
CA LYS A 297 14.02 -3.40 -4.71
C LYS A 297 13.14 -2.17 -5.03
N ILE A 298 12.66 -1.50 -3.98
CA ILE A 298 11.86 -0.28 -4.15
C ILE A 298 12.68 0.79 -4.85
N PHE A 299 13.97 0.96 -4.51
CA PHE A 299 14.86 1.90 -5.18
C PHE A 299 15.02 1.58 -6.67
N ALA A 300 15.20 0.31 -7.03
CA ALA A 300 15.28 -0.13 -8.43
C ALA A 300 13.97 0.18 -9.18
N LEU A 301 12.80 -0.07 -8.56
CA LEU A 301 11.52 0.29 -9.15
C LEU A 301 11.34 1.81 -9.30
N ILE A 302 11.78 2.60 -8.32
CA ILE A 302 11.77 4.06 -8.42
C ILE A 302 12.57 4.54 -9.63
N LEU A 303 13.72 3.95 -9.94
CA LEU A 303 14.49 4.30 -11.14
C LEU A 303 13.67 4.04 -12.41
N VAL A 304 12.99 2.92 -12.49
CA VAL A 304 12.09 2.60 -13.61
C VAL A 304 10.95 3.63 -13.70
N LEU A 305 10.29 3.95 -12.57
CA LEU A 305 9.24 4.96 -12.54
C LEU A 305 9.73 6.34 -12.97
N VAL A 306 10.91 6.76 -12.54
CA VAL A 306 11.53 8.04 -12.94
C VAL A 306 11.79 8.07 -14.45
N VAL A 307 12.28 7.00 -15.04
CA VAL A 307 12.44 6.88 -16.49
C VAL A 307 11.11 7.00 -17.22
N ILE A 308 10.09 6.32 -16.76
CA ILE A 308 8.73 6.39 -17.33
C ILE A 308 8.19 7.82 -17.21
N GLU A 309 8.24 8.41 -16.00
CA GLU A 309 7.74 9.78 -15.76
C GLU A 309 8.50 10.86 -16.56
N SER A 310 9.80 10.65 -16.82
CA SER A 310 10.62 11.59 -17.62
C SER A 310 10.41 11.44 -19.11
N SER A 311 10.01 10.24 -19.57
CA SER A 311 9.79 9.93 -20.99
C SER A 311 8.39 10.29 -21.46
N LEU A 312 7.42 10.37 -20.55
CA LEU A 312 6.02 10.62 -20.87
C LEU A 312 5.61 12.03 -20.47
N ALA A 313 4.68 12.61 -21.25
CA ALA A 313 4.01 13.86 -20.90
C ALA A 313 2.68 13.57 -20.19
N LYS A 314 2.21 14.54 -19.37
CA LYS A 314 0.88 14.47 -18.74
C LYS A 314 -0.20 14.36 -19.82
N LEU A 315 -1.07 13.36 -19.68
CA LEU A 315 -2.21 13.16 -20.57
C LEU A 315 -3.28 14.22 -20.32
N ARG A 316 -4.06 14.50 -21.36
CA ARG A 316 -5.31 15.24 -21.22
C ARG A 316 -6.32 14.38 -20.46
N LEU A 317 -7.20 15.00 -19.70
CA LEU A 317 -8.15 14.31 -18.81
C LEU A 317 -8.91 13.15 -19.51
N PHE A 318 -9.44 13.37 -20.71
CA PHE A 318 -10.17 12.33 -21.45
C PHE A 318 -9.28 11.17 -21.95
N ARG A 319 -7.99 11.40 -22.19
CA ARG A 319 -7.04 10.34 -22.56
C ARG A 319 -6.61 9.47 -21.40
N ILE A 320 -6.87 9.87 -20.16
CA ILE A 320 -6.65 9.03 -18.99
C ILE A 320 -7.57 7.81 -19.03
N ALA A 321 -8.80 7.99 -19.53
CA ALA A 321 -9.72 6.87 -19.73
C ALA A 321 -9.19 5.85 -20.76
N GLU A 322 -8.53 6.29 -21.84
CA GLU A 322 -7.89 5.42 -22.81
C GLU A 322 -6.72 4.64 -22.19
N PHE A 323 -5.90 5.31 -21.36
CA PHE A 323 -4.79 4.70 -20.66
C PHE A 323 -5.26 3.62 -19.68
N LEU A 324 -6.27 3.91 -18.86
CA LEU A 324 -6.84 2.93 -17.92
C LEU A 324 -7.66 1.85 -18.64
N GLY A 325 -8.29 2.17 -19.76
CA GLY A 325 -8.91 1.21 -20.66
C GLY A 325 -7.89 0.22 -21.24
N ALA A 326 -6.71 0.69 -21.63
CA ALA A 326 -5.62 -0.19 -22.06
C ALA A 326 -5.14 -1.08 -20.90
N ALA A 327 -5.01 -0.54 -19.67
CA ALA A 327 -4.68 -1.35 -18.50
C ALA A 327 -5.75 -2.42 -18.20
N PHE A 328 -7.03 -2.08 -18.40
CA PHE A 328 -8.14 -3.03 -18.28
C PHE A 328 -8.05 -4.14 -19.33
N ILE A 329 -7.87 -3.80 -20.59
CA ILE A 329 -7.74 -4.78 -21.69
C ILE A 329 -6.54 -5.69 -21.43
N THR A 330 -5.39 -5.16 -21.01
CA THR A 330 -4.19 -5.98 -20.71
C THR A 330 -4.43 -6.90 -19.52
N SER A 331 -5.16 -6.47 -18.49
CA SER A 331 -5.49 -7.33 -17.34
C SER A 331 -6.47 -8.45 -17.72
N VAL A 332 -7.48 -8.16 -18.57
CA VAL A 332 -8.40 -9.17 -19.09
C VAL A 332 -7.67 -10.15 -20.01
N ALA A 333 -6.80 -9.66 -20.89
CA ALA A 333 -5.98 -10.51 -21.76
C ALA A 333 -5.07 -11.44 -20.94
N ALA A 334 -4.49 -10.96 -19.85
CA ALA A 334 -3.71 -11.77 -18.92
C ALA A 334 -4.55 -12.88 -18.28
N MET A 335 -5.78 -12.56 -17.86
CA MET A 335 -6.70 -13.54 -17.29
C MET A 335 -7.08 -14.62 -18.33
N ILE A 336 -7.41 -14.21 -19.54
CA ILE A 336 -7.75 -15.14 -20.63
C ILE A 336 -6.54 -16.03 -20.97
N ALA A 337 -5.35 -15.45 -21.11
CA ALA A 337 -4.13 -16.21 -21.39
C ALA A 337 -3.80 -17.21 -20.28
N GLN A 338 -4.20 -16.94 -19.02
CA GLN A 338 -4.00 -17.88 -17.93
C GLN A 338 -5.02 -19.02 -17.91
N VAL A 339 -6.25 -18.78 -18.38
CA VAL A 339 -7.31 -19.80 -18.37
C VAL A 339 -7.16 -20.76 -19.56
N PHE A 340 -6.67 -20.28 -20.70
CA PHE A 340 -6.59 -21.05 -21.94
C PHE A 340 -5.16 -21.50 -22.32
N GLY A 341 -4.14 -21.00 -21.64
CA GLY A 341 -2.73 -21.38 -21.83
C GLY A 341 -2.26 -22.35 -20.79
#